data_0a2253c1cef6ac764a42bda54c0be85f
#
_entry.id   0a2253c1cef6ac764a42bda54c0be85f
#
_cell.length_a   1.000
_cell.length_b   1.000
_cell.length_c   1.000
_cell.angle_alpha   90.00
_cell.angle_beta   90.00
_cell.angle_gamma   90.00
#
_symmetry.space_group_name_H-M   'P 1'
#
loop_
_entity.id
_entity.type
_entity.pdbx_description
1 polymer ?
#
loop_
_entity_poly.entity_id
_entity_poly.type
_entity_poly.pdbx_seq_one_letter_code
_entity_poly.pdbx_strand_id
1 'polypeptide(L)'
;MAHYRIIDTASWPRRDHFTFYRQFANPSFNLCVPIAAQRLYECAKDRRVSFFQLALYALLRAANGVPQLRQRVWNDEVIEYDSLAVMTPVMTVGEGFRQVWCDNAPEFTAFSA
;
A
#
# COMPACT_ATOMS: atom_id res chain seq x y z
N MET A 1 2.46 -16.05 -5.52
CA MET A 1 0.99 -15.95 -5.56
C MET A 1 0.51 -15.23 -4.31
N ALA A 2 -0.39 -14.26 -4.47
CA ALA A 2 -0.90 -13.52 -3.32
C ALA A 2 -1.83 -14.40 -2.48
N HIS A 3 -1.62 -14.40 -1.17
CA HIS A 3 -2.46 -15.10 -0.22
C HIS A 3 -3.46 -14.12 0.39
N TYR A 4 -4.69 -14.58 0.55
CA TYR A 4 -5.75 -13.79 1.16
C TYR A 4 -6.72 -14.70 1.93
N ARG A 5 -7.50 -14.08 2.82
CA ARG A 5 -8.63 -14.73 3.48
C ARG A 5 -9.92 -14.01 3.12
N ILE A 6 -11.02 -14.74 3.14
CA ILE A 6 -12.35 -14.16 2.95
C ILE A 6 -12.86 -13.68 4.32
N ILE A 7 -13.35 -12.44 4.38
CA ILE A 7 -13.93 -11.86 5.58
C ILE A 7 -15.39 -12.31 5.68
N ASP A 8 -15.78 -12.87 6.82
CA ASP A 8 -17.20 -13.13 7.11
C ASP A 8 -17.91 -11.80 7.36
N THR A 9 -18.60 -11.30 6.35
CA THR A 9 -19.30 -10.02 6.43
C THR A 9 -20.46 -10.02 7.43
N ALA A 10 -21.02 -11.18 7.78
CA ALA A 10 -22.10 -11.27 8.76
C ALA A 10 -21.64 -10.84 10.17
N SER A 11 -20.40 -11.11 10.53
CA SER A 11 -19.79 -10.74 11.81
C SER A 11 -18.81 -9.57 11.73
N TRP A 12 -18.63 -8.99 10.54
CA TRP A 12 -17.67 -7.92 10.31
C TRP A 12 -18.16 -6.59 10.91
N PRO A 13 -17.35 -5.90 11.73
CA PRO A 13 -17.76 -4.62 12.35
C PRO A 13 -18.08 -3.52 11.34
N ARG A 14 -17.54 -3.59 10.13
CA ARG A 14 -17.80 -2.60 9.07
C ARG A 14 -18.91 -3.00 8.10
N ARG A 15 -19.67 -4.03 8.41
CA ARG A 15 -20.71 -4.54 7.53
C ARG A 15 -21.71 -3.48 7.10
N ASP A 16 -22.19 -2.66 8.03
CA ASP A 16 -23.24 -1.67 7.74
C ASP A 16 -22.72 -0.58 6.80
N HIS A 17 -21.49 -0.13 7.00
CA HIS A 17 -20.82 0.82 6.09
C HIS A 17 -20.64 0.21 4.70
N PHE A 18 -20.18 -1.03 4.63
CA PHE A 18 -20.02 -1.75 3.37
C PHE A 18 -21.34 -1.88 2.62
N THR A 19 -22.40 -2.30 3.31
CA THR A 19 -23.73 -2.46 2.73
C THR A 19 -24.28 -1.14 2.19
N PHE A 20 -24.05 -0.05 2.91
CA PHE A 20 -24.48 1.28 2.49
C PHE A 20 -23.70 1.78 1.27
N TYR A 21 -22.37 1.75 1.32
CA TYR A 21 -21.55 2.34 0.27
C TYR A 21 -21.48 1.50 -1.01
N ARG A 22 -21.68 0.19 -0.93
CA ARG A 22 -21.65 -0.65 -2.13
C ARG A 22 -22.77 -0.33 -3.13
N GLN A 23 -23.80 0.40 -2.72
CA GLN A 23 -24.89 0.83 -3.59
C GLN A 23 -24.50 2.03 -4.47
N PHE A 24 -23.40 2.68 -4.18
CA PHE A 24 -22.95 3.85 -4.91
C PHE A 24 -22.20 3.41 -6.17
N ALA A 25 -22.40 4.13 -7.27
CA ALA A 25 -21.68 3.85 -8.51
C ALA A 25 -20.16 4.06 -8.34
N ASN A 26 -19.77 5.05 -7.52
CA ASN A 26 -18.37 5.30 -7.17
C ASN A 26 -18.28 5.65 -5.68
N PRO A 27 -18.02 4.67 -4.82
CA PRO A 27 -17.93 4.90 -3.37
C PRO A 27 -16.56 5.41 -2.91
N SER A 28 -15.74 5.93 -3.82
CA SER A 28 -14.39 6.39 -3.53
C SER A 28 -14.39 7.77 -2.88
N PHE A 29 -13.40 8.02 -2.03
CA PHE A 29 -13.10 9.34 -1.51
C PHE A 29 -11.59 9.57 -1.57
N ASN A 30 -11.18 10.82 -1.52
CA ASN A 30 -9.77 11.20 -1.51
C ASN A 30 -9.45 11.92 -0.19
N LEU A 31 -8.31 11.56 0.38
CA LEU A 31 -7.79 12.17 1.61
C LEU A 31 -6.36 12.63 1.37
N CYS A 32 -6.10 13.92 1.57
CA CYS A 32 -4.78 14.50 1.46
C CYS A 32 -4.33 14.99 2.84
N VAL A 33 -3.24 14.45 3.34
CA VAL A 33 -2.75 14.72 4.69
C VAL A 33 -1.26 15.08 4.63
N PRO A 34 -0.83 16.19 5.26
CA PRO A 34 0.58 16.51 5.35
C PRO A 34 1.30 15.53 6.29
N ILE A 35 2.48 15.09 5.89
CA ILE A 35 3.32 14.18 6.67
C ILE A 35 4.67 14.85 6.88
N ALA A 36 5.14 14.86 8.15
CA ALA A 36 6.48 15.37 8.48
C ALA A 36 7.54 14.36 8.03
N ALA A 37 8.22 14.67 6.93
CA ALA A 37 9.19 13.76 6.31
C ALA A 37 10.65 14.23 6.46
N GLN A 38 10.90 15.28 7.22
CA GLN A 38 12.24 15.87 7.34
C GLN A 38 13.28 14.86 7.88
N ARG A 39 12.93 14.14 8.95
CA ARG A 39 13.81 13.12 9.53
C ARG A 39 14.11 11.99 8.56
N LEU A 40 13.12 11.59 7.78
CA LEU A 40 13.29 10.54 6.78
C LEU A 40 14.25 10.99 5.69
N TYR A 41 14.11 12.23 5.24
CA TYR A 41 14.98 12.84 4.24
C TYR A 41 16.42 12.93 4.72
N GLU A 42 16.64 13.41 5.96
CA GLU A 42 17.95 13.49 6.59
C GLU A 42 18.57 12.09 6.74
N CYS A 43 17.79 11.12 7.17
CA CYS A 43 18.23 9.73 7.29
C CYS A 43 18.69 9.17 5.94
N ALA A 44 17.94 9.44 4.88
CA ALA A 44 18.32 9.00 3.53
C ALA A 44 19.64 9.61 3.09
N LYS A 45 19.86 10.89 3.35
CA LYS A 45 21.12 11.57 3.05
C LYS A 45 22.28 11.01 3.84
N ASP A 46 22.12 10.84 5.14
CA ASP A 46 23.17 10.34 6.01
C ASP A 46 23.59 8.91 5.63
N ARG A 47 22.63 8.09 5.26
CA ARG A 47 22.87 6.70 4.85
C ARG A 47 23.22 6.55 3.37
N ARG A 48 23.18 7.64 2.61
CA ARG A 48 23.43 7.65 1.15
C ARG A 48 22.52 6.69 0.38
N VAL A 49 21.26 6.67 0.75
CA VAL A 49 20.22 5.88 0.06
C VAL A 49 19.22 6.83 -0.61
N SER A 50 18.46 6.30 -1.56
CA SER A 50 17.42 7.06 -2.25
C SER A 50 16.29 7.42 -1.28
N PHE A 51 15.99 8.71 -1.16
CA PHE A 51 14.82 9.17 -0.41
C PHE A 51 13.52 8.56 -0.96
N PHE A 52 13.40 8.49 -2.28
CA PHE A 52 12.22 7.89 -2.91
C PHE A 52 12.02 6.44 -2.47
N GLN A 53 13.08 5.63 -2.52
CA GLN A 53 13.00 4.23 -2.10
C GLN A 53 12.69 4.10 -0.61
N LEU A 54 13.30 4.93 0.22
CA LEU A 54 13.08 4.90 1.67
C LEU A 54 11.64 5.32 2.02
N ALA A 55 11.13 6.36 1.37
CA ALA A 55 9.75 6.82 1.56
C ALA A 55 8.75 5.76 1.09
N LEU A 56 8.99 5.15 -0.07
CA LEU A 56 8.16 4.08 -0.61
C LEU A 56 8.11 2.88 0.33
N TYR A 57 9.26 2.49 0.86
CA TYR A 57 9.36 1.42 1.86
C TYR A 57 8.57 1.74 3.13
N ALA A 58 8.72 2.96 3.66
CA ALA A 58 8.00 3.38 4.87
C ALA A 58 6.48 3.36 4.67
N LEU A 59 6.01 3.86 3.52
CA LEU A 59 4.58 3.86 3.16
C LEU A 59 4.05 2.44 3.01
N LEU A 60 4.80 1.57 2.35
CA LEU A 60 4.39 0.17 2.17
C LEU A 60 4.34 -0.57 3.50
N ARG A 61 5.32 -0.35 4.38
CA ARG A 61 5.31 -0.91 5.74
C ARG A 61 4.10 -0.44 6.54
N ALA A 62 3.82 0.86 6.50
CA ALA A 62 2.66 1.44 7.20
C ALA A 62 1.35 0.85 6.68
N ALA A 63 1.18 0.76 5.36
CA ALA A 63 -0.01 0.19 4.75
C ALA A 63 -0.22 -1.28 5.14
N ASN A 64 0.86 -2.06 5.18
CA ASN A 64 0.78 -3.46 5.61
C ASN A 64 0.45 -3.62 7.10
N GLY A 65 0.75 -2.61 7.91
CA GLY A 65 0.41 -2.59 9.34
C GLY A 65 -1.07 -2.26 9.63
N VAL A 66 -1.84 -1.85 8.64
CA VAL A 66 -3.25 -1.48 8.79
C VAL A 66 -4.11 -2.49 8.03
N PRO A 67 -4.78 -3.43 8.72
CA PRO A 67 -5.56 -4.49 8.06
C PRO A 67 -6.57 -3.97 7.05
N GLN A 68 -7.23 -2.85 7.35
CA GLN A 68 -8.25 -2.26 6.48
C GLN A 68 -7.69 -1.82 5.12
N LEU A 69 -6.40 -1.45 5.05
CA LEU A 69 -5.75 -1.10 3.80
C LEU A 69 -5.41 -2.33 2.95
N ARG A 70 -5.40 -3.51 3.55
CA ARG A 70 -5.19 -4.78 2.85
C ARG A 70 -6.49 -5.43 2.35
N GLN A 71 -7.63 -4.81 2.63
CA GLN A 71 -8.95 -5.34 2.26
C GLN A 71 -9.37 -4.86 0.87
N ARG A 72 -10.02 -5.75 0.13
CA ARG A 72 -10.55 -5.50 -1.21
C ARG A 72 -11.91 -6.16 -1.36
N VAL A 73 -12.73 -5.59 -2.24
CA VAL A 73 -13.97 -6.24 -2.68
C VAL A 73 -13.68 -6.98 -3.98
N TRP A 74 -13.95 -8.27 -3.98
CA TRP A 74 -13.73 -9.14 -5.13
C TRP A 74 -14.89 -10.12 -5.25
N ASN A 75 -15.57 -10.13 -6.42
CA ASN A 75 -16.72 -10.98 -6.67
C ASN A 75 -17.79 -10.92 -5.55
N ASP A 76 -18.15 -9.70 -5.14
CA ASP A 76 -19.11 -9.42 -4.05
C ASP A 76 -18.69 -9.91 -2.66
N GLU A 77 -17.47 -10.40 -2.52
CA GLU A 77 -16.90 -10.78 -1.23
C GLU A 77 -15.86 -9.75 -0.79
N VAL A 78 -15.65 -9.64 0.51
CA VAL A 78 -14.55 -8.86 1.08
C VAL A 78 -13.39 -9.80 1.39
N ILE A 79 -12.25 -9.53 0.80
CA ILE A 79 -11.03 -10.31 1.03
C ILE A 79 -9.98 -9.44 1.72
N GLU A 80 -9.11 -10.05 2.49
CA GLU A 80 -7.98 -9.39 3.15
C GLU A 80 -6.71 -10.11 2.76
N TYR A 81 -5.81 -9.39 2.09
CA TYR A 81 -4.51 -9.93 1.71
C TYR A 81 -3.59 -10.03 2.93
N ASP A 82 -2.75 -11.04 2.96
CA ASP A 82 -1.72 -11.20 3.99
C ASP A 82 -0.68 -10.09 3.90
N SER A 83 -0.36 -9.66 2.67
CA SER A 83 0.64 -8.65 2.42
C SER A 83 0.33 -7.89 1.13
N LEU A 84 0.68 -6.62 1.10
CA LEU A 84 0.61 -5.77 -0.08
C LEU A 84 2.00 -5.56 -0.65
N ALA A 85 2.08 -5.55 -1.98
CA ALA A 85 3.20 -5.03 -2.74
C ALA A 85 2.86 -3.64 -3.27
N VAL A 86 3.87 -2.87 -3.64
CA VAL A 86 3.69 -1.58 -4.31
C VAL A 86 4.21 -1.67 -5.74
N MET A 87 3.46 -1.08 -6.66
CA MET A 87 3.90 -0.91 -8.04
C MET A 87 4.20 0.57 -8.28
N THR A 88 5.36 0.85 -8.84
CA THR A 88 5.76 2.21 -9.14
C THR A 88 6.42 2.28 -10.52
N PRO A 89 6.18 3.35 -11.29
CA PRO A 89 6.94 3.60 -12.50
C PRO A 89 8.35 4.09 -12.16
N VAL A 90 9.34 3.56 -12.85
CA VAL A 90 10.74 3.95 -12.74
C VAL A 90 11.23 4.35 -14.11
N MET A 91 11.88 5.51 -14.18
CA MET A 91 12.46 6.01 -15.44
C MET A 91 13.55 5.07 -15.91
N THR A 92 13.55 4.81 -17.21
CA THR A 92 14.60 4.04 -17.88
C THR A 92 15.52 4.99 -18.66
N VAL A 93 16.62 4.45 -19.18
CA VAL A 93 17.49 5.19 -20.09
C VAL A 93 16.68 5.62 -21.32
N GLY A 94 16.75 6.91 -21.64
CA GLY A 94 15.90 7.52 -22.67
C GLY A 94 14.65 8.15 -22.05
N GLU A 95 13.58 8.23 -22.82
CA GLU A 95 12.33 8.88 -22.39
C GLU A 95 11.26 7.87 -21.92
N GLY A 96 11.66 6.63 -21.65
CA GLY A 96 10.74 5.56 -21.23
C GLY A 96 10.65 5.38 -19.74
N PHE A 97 9.72 4.53 -19.33
CA PHE A 97 9.61 4.08 -17.95
C PHE A 97 9.21 2.60 -17.91
N ARG A 98 9.44 1.98 -16.75
CA ARG A 98 9.00 0.61 -16.45
C ARG A 98 8.18 0.59 -15.19
N GLN A 99 7.19 -0.28 -15.16
CA GLN A 99 6.49 -0.62 -13.91
C GLN A 99 7.34 -1.62 -13.13
N VAL A 100 7.60 -1.30 -11.87
CA VAL A 100 8.38 -2.15 -10.96
C VAL A 100 7.52 -2.52 -9.77
N TRP A 101 7.47 -3.80 -9.45
CA TRP A 101 6.80 -4.33 -8.27
C TRP A 101 7.81 -4.49 -7.16
N CYS A 102 7.47 -3.98 -5.98
CA CYS A 102 8.29 -4.11 -4.78
C CYS A 102 7.47 -4.78 -3.69
N ASP A 103 7.95 -5.93 -3.22
CA ASP A 103 7.30 -6.65 -2.15
C ASP A 103 7.62 -6.03 -0.79
N ASN A 104 6.70 -6.22 0.16
CA ASN A 104 6.95 -5.85 1.54
C ASN A 104 8.10 -6.70 2.09
N ALA A 105 9.07 -6.05 2.72
CA ALA A 105 10.24 -6.71 3.30
C ALA A 105 10.42 -6.24 4.76
N PRO A 106 10.98 -7.09 5.62
CA PRO A 106 11.19 -6.73 7.03
C PRO A 106 12.22 -5.62 7.22
N GLU A 107 13.17 -5.51 6.29
CA GLU A 107 14.24 -4.53 6.36
C GLU A 107 14.39 -3.78 5.02
N PHE A 108 14.81 -2.52 5.11
CA PHE A 108 15.00 -1.67 3.93
C PHE A 108 16.03 -2.23 2.95
N THR A 109 17.10 -2.84 3.43
CA THR A 109 18.14 -3.42 2.57
C THR A 109 17.59 -4.53 1.68
N ALA A 110 16.68 -5.34 2.20
CA ALA A 110 16.01 -6.37 1.39
C ALA A 110 15.02 -5.74 0.39
N PHE A 111 14.35 -4.67 0.78
CA PHE A 111 13.40 -3.97 -0.08
C PHE A 111 14.08 -3.27 -1.26
N SER A 112 15.22 -2.65 -1.02
CA SER A 112 15.93 -1.84 -2.01
C SER A 112 16.83 -2.66 -2.95
N ALA A 113 16.94 -3.93 -2.70
CA ALA A 113 17.82 -4.81 -3.47
C ALA A 113 17.32 -5.06 -4.90
#